data_18ce025b69caa3dbc0617941160b4ae8
#
_entry.id   18ce025b69caa3dbc0617941160b4ae8
#
_cell.length_a   1.000
_cell.length_b   1.000
_cell.length_c   1.000
_cell.angle_alpha   90.00
_cell.angle_beta   90.00
_cell.angle_gamma   90.00
#
_symmetry.space_group_name_H-M   'P 1'
#
loop_
_entity.id
_entity.type
_entity.pdbx_description
1 polymer ?
#
loop_
_entity_poly.entity_id
_entity_poly.type
_entity_poly.pdbx_seq_one_letter_code
_entity_poly.pdbx_strand_id
1 'polypeptide(L)'
;MRRSVLLLVVLSSFTFLLGVGRPAITDSDEAFYAESAREMVAEGDWLTPRFNYEDRWQKPVLYYWLTAATFVAVGPGESAARWWSALSGVGLVLLTWAAARRLTAHDDAAW
;
A
#
# COMPACT_ATOMS: atom_id res chain seq x y z
N MET A 1 15.62 -14.35 17.40
CA MET A 1 15.27 -12.97 17.00
C MET A 1 15.44 -12.71 15.50
N ARG A 2 16.65 -12.69 14.93
CA ARG A 2 16.85 -12.44 13.48
C ARG A 2 16.10 -13.42 12.57
N ARG A 3 16.06 -14.71 12.92
CA ARG A 3 15.36 -15.76 12.15
C ARG A 3 13.84 -15.56 12.15
N SER A 4 13.25 -15.20 13.29
CA SER A 4 11.79 -14.95 13.39
C SER A 4 11.39 -13.73 12.56
N VAL A 5 12.15 -12.63 12.62
CA VAL A 5 11.90 -11.44 11.78
C VAL A 5 12.01 -11.80 10.30
N LEU A 6 13.05 -12.54 9.91
CA LEU A 6 13.24 -12.97 8.53
C LEU A 6 12.06 -13.81 8.02
N LEU A 7 11.61 -14.78 8.84
CA LEU A 7 10.45 -15.60 8.49
C LEU A 7 9.18 -14.76 8.34
N LEU A 8 8.93 -13.82 9.25
CA LEU A 8 7.78 -12.92 9.15
C LEU A 8 7.83 -12.04 7.90
N VAL A 9 9.00 -11.48 7.58
CA VAL A 9 9.20 -10.70 6.36
C VAL A 9 8.92 -11.55 5.13
N VAL A 10 9.50 -12.74 5.05
CA VAL A 10 9.33 -13.64 3.89
C VAL A 10 7.87 -14.06 3.75
N LEU A 11 7.23 -14.53 4.81
CA LEU A 11 5.84 -15.01 4.77
C LEU A 11 4.87 -13.87 4.47
N SER A 12 5.01 -12.72 5.11
CA SER A 12 4.12 -11.58 4.86
C SER A 12 4.33 -10.99 3.47
N SER A 13 5.58 -10.89 2.99
CA SER A 13 5.85 -10.46 1.62
C SER A 13 5.26 -11.43 0.60
N PHE A 14 5.39 -12.72 0.83
CA PHE A 14 4.77 -13.74 -0.02
C PHE A 14 3.24 -13.58 -0.05
N THR A 15 2.60 -13.40 1.12
CA THR A 15 1.15 -13.29 1.25
C THR A 15 0.60 -12.02 0.58
N PHE A 16 1.24 -10.87 0.79
CA PHE A 16 0.71 -9.57 0.35
C PHE A 16 1.19 -9.13 -1.04
N LEU A 17 2.38 -9.57 -1.47
CA LEU A 17 2.94 -9.16 -2.75
C LEU A 17 2.69 -10.17 -3.87
N LEU A 18 2.51 -11.45 -3.52
CA LEU A 18 2.29 -12.48 -4.54
C LEU A 18 0.94 -12.28 -5.25
N GLY A 19 1.01 -12.00 -6.53
CA GLY A 19 -0.19 -11.84 -7.36
C GLY A 19 -0.91 -10.50 -7.19
N VAL A 20 -0.31 -9.52 -6.53
CA VAL A 20 -0.89 -8.18 -6.30
C VAL A 20 -1.42 -7.49 -7.57
N GLY A 21 -0.82 -7.77 -8.71
CA GLY A 21 -1.24 -7.20 -10.01
C GLY A 21 -2.10 -8.13 -10.87
N ARG A 22 -2.46 -9.33 -10.41
CA ARG A 22 -3.21 -10.29 -11.22
C ARG A 22 -4.69 -9.99 -11.35
N PRO A 23 -5.44 -9.67 -10.26
CA PRO A 23 -6.85 -9.31 -10.40
C PRO A 23 -6.98 -7.92 -11.02
N ALA A 24 -7.91 -7.77 -11.97
CA ALA A 24 -8.31 -6.45 -12.47
C ALA A 24 -8.87 -5.58 -11.33
N ILE A 25 -8.77 -4.26 -11.48
CA ILE A 25 -9.40 -3.31 -10.56
C ILE A 25 -10.91 -3.35 -10.82
N THR A 26 -11.66 -3.94 -9.90
CA THR A 26 -13.12 -4.10 -9.99
C THR A 26 -13.85 -3.41 -8.84
N ASP A 27 -13.15 -3.14 -7.73
CA ASP A 27 -13.69 -2.40 -6.60
C ASP A 27 -13.73 -0.90 -6.91
N SER A 28 -14.86 -0.25 -6.61
CA SER A 28 -15.06 1.16 -6.90
C SER A 28 -14.09 2.07 -6.12
N ASP A 29 -13.80 1.76 -4.85
CA ASP A 29 -12.86 2.56 -4.05
C ASP A 29 -11.44 2.43 -4.60
N GLU A 30 -11.01 1.25 -5.00
CA GLU A 30 -9.71 1.03 -5.63
C GLU A 30 -9.59 1.78 -6.97
N ALA A 31 -10.64 1.74 -7.79
CA ALA A 31 -10.70 2.47 -9.04
C ALA A 31 -10.59 3.99 -8.83
N PHE A 32 -11.25 4.53 -7.81
CA PHE A 32 -11.16 5.95 -7.48
C PHE A 32 -9.74 6.37 -7.10
N TYR A 33 -9.03 5.58 -6.30
CA TYR A 33 -7.65 5.90 -5.95
C TYR A 33 -6.71 5.82 -7.16
N ALA A 34 -6.84 4.78 -7.97
CA ALA A 34 -5.98 4.59 -9.13
C ALA A 34 -6.21 5.67 -10.19
N GLU A 35 -7.47 5.98 -10.52
CA GLU A 35 -7.79 6.98 -11.52
C GLU A 35 -7.41 8.39 -11.06
N SER A 36 -7.72 8.76 -9.82
CA SER A 36 -7.31 10.07 -9.29
C SER A 36 -5.79 10.24 -9.30
N ALA A 37 -5.03 9.21 -8.94
CA ALA A 37 -3.58 9.25 -9.02
C ALA A 37 -3.07 9.37 -10.47
N ARG A 38 -3.73 8.70 -11.41
CA ARG A 38 -3.42 8.81 -12.84
C ARG A 38 -3.66 10.22 -13.37
N GLU A 39 -4.79 10.82 -13.03
CA GLU A 39 -5.12 12.19 -13.42
C GLU A 39 -4.15 13.21 -12.82
N MET A 40 -3.75 13.06 -11.53
CA MET A 40 -2.71 13.89 -10.92
C MET A 40 -1.40 13.88 -11.72
N VAL A 41 -0.98 12.70 -12.17
CA VAL A 41 0.24 12.58 -12.99
C VAL A 41 0.04 13.20 -14.36
N ALA A 42 -1.10 12.94 -15.01
CA ALA A 42 -1.36 13.41 -16.37
C ALA A 42 -1.50 14.94 -16.45
N GLU A 43 -2.14 15.54 -15.46
CA GLU A 43 -2.37 16.99 -15.42
C GLU A 43 -1.26 17.78 -14.71
N GLY A 44 -0.39 17.08 -13.95
CA GLY A 44 0.65 17.73 -13.14
C GLY A 44 0.10 18.45 -11.90
N ASP A 45 -1.19 18.29 -11.57
CA ASP A 45 -1.82 18.86 -10.38
C ASP A 45 -1.85 17.83 -9.24
N TRP A 46 -0.90 17.93 -8.33
CA TRP A 46 -0.75 17.02 -7.20
C TRP A 46 -1.50 17.48 -5.94
N LEU A 47 -2.13 18.64 -5.99
CA LEU A 47 -2.86 19.21 -4.86
C LEU A 47 -4.34 18.88 -4.89
N THR A 48 -4.93 18.86 -6.07
CA THR A 48 -6.37 18.66 -6.25
C THR A 48 -6.65 17.25 -6.76
N PRO A 49 -7.10 16.30 -5.88
CA PRO A 49 -7.52 15.00 -6.36
C PRO A 49 -8.78 15.13 -7.22
N ARG A 50 -8.73 14.57 -8.43
CA ARG A 50 -9.84 14.55 -9.38
C ARG A 50 -10.21 13.13 -9.74
N PHE A 51 -11.46 12.95 -10.15
CA PHE A 51 -11.95 11.70 -10.71
C PHE A 51 -12.87 12.04 -11.88
N ASN A 52 -12.55 11.54 -13.07
CA ASN A 52 -13.20 11.94 -14.33
C ASN A 52 -13.15 13.47 -14.53
N TYR A 53 -12.00 14.09 -14.19
CA TYR A 53 -11.74 15.53 -14.29
C TYR A 53 -12.59 16.41 -13.38
N GLU A 54 -13.33 15.84 -12.42
CA GLU A 54 -14.08 16.55 -11.39
C GLU A 54 -13.36 16.48 -10.04
N ASP A 55 -13.35 17.59 -9.30
CA ASP A 55 -12.68 17.69 -8.00
C ASP A 55 -13.31 16.71 -6.99
N ARG A 56 -12.45 15.93 -6.29
CA ARG A 56 -12.87 14.88 -5.38
C ARG A 56 -12.16 14.96 -4.01
N TRP A 57 -12.74 15.66 -3.08
CA TRP A 57 -12.21 15.87 -1.72
C TRP A 57 -12.68 14.84 -0.67
N GLN A 58 -13.06 13.65 -1.09
CA GLN A 58 -13.68 12.65 -0.20
C GLN A 58 -12.70 11.83 0.63
N LYS A 59 -11.43 11.79 0.25
CA LYS A 59 -10.41 10.95 0.88
C LYS A 59 -9.13 11.74 1.13
N PRO A 60 -8.31 11.35 2.16
CA PRO A 60 -7.02 11.97 2.41
C PRO A 60 -6.07 11.82 1.22
N VAL A 61 -5.34 12.90 0.91
CA VAL A 61 -4.52 13.01 -0.30
C VAL A 61 -3.26 12.13 -0.28
N LEU A 62 -2.78 11.70 0.88
CA LEU A 62 -1.53 10.96 1.04
C LEU A 62 -1.47 9.69 0.16
N TYR A 63 -2.54 8.90 0.14
CA TYR A 63 -2.56 7.68 -0.66
C TYR A 63 -2.52 7.96 -2.17
N TYR A 64 -3.19 9.02 -2.62
CA TYR A 64 -3.09 9.48 -4.01
C TYR A 64 -1.65 9.85 -4.39
N TRP A 65 -0.93 10.58 -3.53
CA TRP A 65 0.47 10.93 -3.75
C TRP A 65 1.39 9.72 -3.84
N LEU A 66 1.22 8.77 -2.93
CA LEU A 66 2.00 7.53 -2.94
C LEU A 66 1.76 6.72 -4.23
N THR A 67 0.51 6.58 -4.64
CA THR A 67 0.14 5.88 -5.87
C THR A 67 0.63 6.63 -7.10
N ALA A 68 0.45 7.95 -7.15
CA ALA A 68 0.93 8.80 -8.24
C ALA A 68 2.46 8.74 -8.39
N ALA A 69 3.20 8.78 -7.28
CA ALA A 69 4.66 8.61 -7.29
C ALA A 69 5.08 7.26 -7.88
N THR A 70 4.34 6.18 -7.55
CA THR A 70 4.58 4.86 -8.13
C THR A 70 4.27 4.86 -9.63
N PHE A 71 3.20 5.49 -10.06
CA PHE A 71 2.84 5.61 -11.49
C PHE A 71 3.90 6.39 -12.29
N VAL A 72 4.50 7.42 -11.71
CA VAL A 72 5.63 8.12 -12.34
C VAL A 72 6.84 7.20 -12.48
N ALA A 73 7.11 6.36 -11.48
CA ALA A 73 8.31 5.51 -11.46
C ALA A 73 8.22 4.29 -12.37
N VAL A 74 7.07 3.60 -12.40
CA VAL A 74 6.91 2.30 -13.08
C VAL A 74 5.75 2.26 -14.07
N GLY A 75 4.98 3.33 -14.22
CA GLY A 75 3.78 3.42 -15.04
C GLY A 75 2.51 3.01 -14.29
N PRO A 76 1.33 3.44 -14.80
CA PRO A 76 0.04 3.08 -14.25
C PRO A 76 -0.27 1.59 -14.48
N GLY A 77 -0.85 0.94 -13.47
CA GLY A 77 -1.26 -0.47 -13.53
C GLY A 77 -1.72 -0.99 -12.18
N GLU A 78 -2.35 -2.15 -12.16
CA GLU A 78 -2.93 -2.77 -10.97
C GLU A 78 -1.89 -3.01 -9.87
N SER A 79 -0.72 -3.51 -10.23
CA SER A 79 0.39 -3.70 -9.28
C SER A 79 0.83 -2.39 -8.64
N ALA A 80 1.00 -1.35 -9.45
CA ALA A 80 1.45 -0.05 -8.99
C ALA A 80 0.41 0.62 -8.07
N ALA A 81 -0.88 0.46 -8.36
CA ALA A 81 -1.97 0.99 -7.53
C ALA A 81 -2.02 0.33 -6.14
N ARG A 82 -1.71 -0.98 -6.04
CA ARG A 82 -1.81 -1.77 -4.81
C ARG A 82 -0.51 -1.87 -4.01
N TRP A 83 0.58 -1.40 -4.55
CA TRP A 83 1.91 -1.55 -3.96
C TRP A 83 1.98 -1.08 -2.51
N TRP A 84 1.46 0.11 -2.23
CA TRP A 84 1.50 0.70 -0.89
C TRP A 84 0.59 -0.02 0.11
N SER A 85 -0.56 -0.53 -0.34
CA SER A 85 -1.43 -1.37 0.50
C SER A 85 -0.73 -2.68 0.89
N ALA A 86 -0.07 -3.33 -0.06
CA ALA A 86 0.68 -4.56 0.19
C ALA A 86 1.86 -4.33 1.14
N LEU A 87 2.64 -3.26 0.93
CA LEU A 87 3.73 -2.87 1.84
C LEU A 87 3.23 -2.53 3.25
N SER A 88 2.09 -1.85 3.35
CA SER A 88 1.46 -1.55 4.64
C SER A 88 1.05 -2.83 5.37
N GLY A 89 0.56 -3.84 4.65
CA GLY A 89 0.28 -5.17 5.21
C GLY A 89 1.51 -5.83 5.82
N VAL A 90 2.64 -5.83 5.10
CA VAL A 90 3.92 -6.34 5.63
C VAL A 90 4.35 -5.53 6.86
N GLY A 91 4.28 -4.20 6.77
CA GLY A 91 4.61 -3.30 7.88
C GLY A 91 3.78 -3.57 9.13
N LEU A 92 2.47 -3.81 8.96
CA LEU A 92 1.57 -4.11 10.07
C LEU A 92 1.96 -5.41 10.79
N VAL A 93 2.32 -6.46 10.06
CA VAL A 93 2.80 -7.72 10.66
C VAL A 93 4.04 -7.47 11.51
N LEU A 94 5.01 -6.71 11.00
CA LEU A 94 6.24 -6.41 11.73
C LEU A 94 6.01 -5.52 12.95
N LEU A 95 5.13 -4.53 12.82
CA LEU A 95 4.75 -3.66 13.95
C LEU A 95 4.03 -4.43 15.04
N THR A 96 3.11 -5.33 14.67
CA THR A 96 2.41 -6.19 15.62
C THR A 96 3.38 -7.09 16.36
N TRP A 97 4.32 -7.71 15.66
CA TRP A 97 5.37 -8.50 16.28
C TRP A 97 6.23 -7.69 17.25
N ALA A 98 6.66 -6.48 16.83
CA ALA A 98 7.47 -5.61 17.67
C ALA A 98 6.71 -5.14 18.92
N ALA A 99 5.43 -4.80 18.78
CA ALA A 99 4.57 -4.42 19.89
C ALA A 99 4.35 -5.59 20.88
N ALA A 100 4.03 -6.78 20.36
CA ALA A 100 3.87 -7.99 21.18
C ALA A 100 5.12 -8.25 22.02
N ARG A 101 6.31 -8.18 21.43
CA ARG A 101 7.57 -8.34 22.15
C ARG A 101 7.78 -7.35 23.29
N ARG A 102 7.42 -6.10 23.07
CA ARG A 102 7.54 -5.05 24.10
C ARG A 102 6.55 -5.22 25.23
N LEU A 103 5.33 -5.66 24.90
CA LEU A 103 4.25 -5.79 25.89
C LEU A 103 4.40 -7.05 26.75
N THR A 104 4.89 -8.16 26.20
CA THR A 104 5.01 -9.40 26.94
C THR A 104 6.20 -9.44 27.89
N ALA A 105 7.17 -8.54 27.75
CA ALA A 105 8.39 -8.43 28.56
C ALA A 105 9.20 -9.75 28.75
N HIS A 106 8.74 -10.84 28.16
CA HIS A 106 9.36 -12.15 28.18
C HIS A 106 9.67 -12.58 26.74
N ASP A 107 10.92 -12.93 26.48
CA ASP A 107 11.39 -13.35 25.14
C ASP A 107 10.67 -14.61 24.64
N ASP A 108 10.06 -15.37 25.52
CA ASP A 108 9.45 -16.68 25.25
C ASP A 108 8.03 -16.58 24.66
N ALA A 109 7.38 -15.44 24.71
CA ALA A 109 6.00 -15.23 24.24
C ALA A 109 5.90 -14.63 22.83
N ALA A 110 7.00 -14.24 22.22
CA ALA A 110 7.02 -13.51 20.94
C ALA A 110 7.95 -14.16 19.88
N TRP A 111 7.98 -15.50 19.86
CA TRP A 111 8.78 -16.26 18.88
C TRP A 111 7.98 -16.87 17.75
#